data_8e39edf2496e7473241e4fcc3459c234
#
_entry.id   8e39edf2496e7473241e4fcc3459c234
#
_cell.length_a   1.000
_cell.length_b   1.000
_cell.length_c   1.000
_cell.angle_alpha   90.00
_cell.angle_beta   90.00
_cell.angle_gamma   90.00
#
_symmetry.space_group_name_H-M   'P 1'
#
loop_
_entity.id
_entity.type
_entity.pdbx_description
1 polymer ?
#
loop_
_entity_poly.entity_id
_entity_poly.type
_entity_poly.pdbx_seq_one_letter_code
_entity_poly.pdbx_strand_id
1 'polypeptide(L)'
;AAFDAPARQALVNDLVPSKLVPNAVSLNSTSFNSARLIGPGVSGLLIAAVGTGWVFLLNAASFAGVLLSLFVISRNMSVNSQPRVPRQRGQVVEGIKYVAQRPTLIMIMVLAFVVGSFGLNFPVFNSVMATTVFDADAEVFGLLGTIQACGTLAGALMAARRQGSRLKFVVGGAIGFGITVIAACVAPWLWLYAVLLIPTGWAAVTFLNSCNVTLQMTVDPRYRGRVMALYMVLVMGGTPLGAPLMGWLAEVLGARASVFLAGLISLVAGLWGLWHWNRHAPQGELRRRVRRIRVRFMGR
;
A
#
# COMPACT_ATOMS: atom_id res chain seq x y z
N ALA A 1 5.72 15.74 -3.99
CA ALA A 1 5.43 14.67 -3.02
C ALA A 1 6.71 14.03 -2.44
N ALA A 2 7.72 13.65 -3.25
CA ALA A 2 8.91 12.95 -2.77
C ALA A 2 9.77 13.76 -1.77
N PHE A 3 9.85 15.07 -1.94
CA PHE A 3 10.57 15.96 -1.03
C PHE A 3 9.70 16.51 0.12
N ASP A 4 8.39 16.63 -0.09
CA ASP A 4 7.45 17.19 0.87
C ASP A 4 7.24 16.28 2.09
N ALA A 5 7.04 14.98 1.89
CA ALA A 5 6.77 14.04 2.97
C ALA A 5 7.90 13.96 4.03
N PRO A 6 9.20 13.79 3.65
CA PRO A 6 10.28 13.78 4.63
C PRO A 6 10.49 15.15 5.28
N ALA A 7 10.31 16.27 4.55
CA ALA A 7 10.42 17.60 5.12
C ALA A 7 9.33 17.86 6.17
N ARG A 8 8.08 17.46 5.89
CA ARG A 8 6.95 17.57 6.81
C ARG A 8 7.15 16.73 8.08
N GLN A 9 7.68 15.50 7.94
CA GLN A 9 7.98 14.65 9.10
C GLN A 9 9.09 15.25 9.98
N ALA A 10 10.10 15.87 9.37
CA ALA A 10 11.15 16.58 10.12
C ALA A 10 10.57 17.78 10.86
N LEU A 11 9.73 18.57 10.18
CA LEU A 11 9.09 19.76 10.76
C LEU A 11 8.26 19.43 12.00
N VAL A 12 7.54 18.32 12.01
CA VAL A 12 6.73 17.89 13.19
C VAL A 12 7.60 17.77 14.44
N ASN A 13 8.83 17.29 14.31
CA ASN A 13 9.76 17.16 15.44
C ASN A 13 10.27 18.51 15.92
N ASP A 14 10.39 19.49 15.03
CA ASP A 14 10.90 20.83 15.33
C ASP A 14 9.82 21.76 15.90
N LEU A 15 8.53 21.41 15.70
CA LEU A 15 7.37 22.21 16.14
C LEU A 15 7.00 22.03 17.61
N VAL A 16 7.46 20.97 18.27
CA VAL A 16 7.06 20.63 19.63
C VAL A 16 8.25 20.44 20.57
N PRO A 17 8.11 20.74 21.86
CA PRO A 17 9.14 20.41 22.85
C PRO A 17 9.50 18.92 22.83
N SER A 18 10.75 18.57 23.10
CA SER A 18 11.27 17.19 23.04
C SER A 18 10.44 16.15 23.81
N LYS A 19 9.82 16.57 24.93
CA LYS A 19 8.92 15.72 25.73
C LYS A 19 7.65 15.31 24.99
N LEU A 20 7.16 16.12 24.05
CA LEU A 20 5.94 15.91 23.29
C LEU A 20 6.17 15.30 21.90
N VAL A 21 7.42 15.17 21.45
CA VAL A 21 7.77 14.59 20.16
C VAL A 21 7.14 13.21 19.93
N PRO A 22 7.17 12.25 20.87
CA PRO A 22 6.53 10.95 20.65
C PRO A 22 5.02 11.07 20.39
N ASN A 23 4.37 12.00 21.08
CA ASN A 23 2.93 12.24 20.93
C ASN A 23 2.59 12.91 19.60
N ALA A 24 3.37 13.91 19.18
CA ALA A 24 3.25 14.59 17.89
C ALA A 24 3.48 13.63 16.70
N VAL A 25 4.50 12.79 16.78
CA VAL A 25 4.79 11.76 15.78
C VAL A 25 3.66 10.73 15.70
N SER A 26 3.13 10.31 16.84
CA SER A 26 1.97 9.40 16.90
C SER A 26 0.73 10.03 16.26
N LEU A 27 0.42 11.27 16.59
CA LEU A 27 -0.73 12.02 16.05
C LEU A 27 -0.58 12.23 14.52
N ASN A 28 0.61 12.62 14.06
CA ASN A 28 0.91 12.77 12.64
C ASN A 28 0.76 11.43 11.88
N SER A 29 1.26 10.34 12.47
CA SER A 29 1.10 8.99 11.90
C SER A 29 -0.36 8.56 11.86
N THR A 30 -1.13 8.86 12.90
CA THR A 30 -2.58 8.58 12.95
C THR A 30 -3.32 9.37 11.88
N SER A 31 -3.05 10.67 11.75
CA SER A 31 -3.65 11.53 10.71
C SER A 31 -3.32 11.02 9.31
N PHE A 32 -2.07 10.67 9.05
CA PHE A 32 -1.64 10.13 7.76
C PHE A 32 -2.34 8.80 7.44
N ASN A 33 -2.40 7.88 8.40
CA ASN A 33 -3.06 6.60 8.20
C ASN A 33 -4.58 6.75 8.06
N SER A 34 -5.21 7.66 8.81
CA SER A 34 -6.64 7.97 8.67
C SER A 34 -6.95 8.56 7.30
N ALA A 35 -6.15 9.51 6.83
CA ALA A 35 -6.31 10.09 5.50
C ALA A 35 -6.13 9.04 4.38
N ARG A 36 -5.14 8.16 4.52
CA ARG A 36 -4.93 7.05 3.58
C ARG A 36 -6.06 6.02 3.60
N LEU A 37 -6.70 5.85 4.76
CA LEU A 37 -7.81 4.94 4.96
C LEU A 37 -9.11 5.49 4.36
N ILE A 38 -9.42 6.74 4.67
CA ILE A 38 -10.69 7.40 4.36
C ILE A 38 -10.62 8.07 2.98
N GLY A 39 -9.44 8.55 2.58
CA GLY A 39 -9.21 9.35 1.37
C GLY A 39 -9.80 8.75 0.09
N PRO A 40 -9.50 7.48 -0.26
CA PRO A 40 -10.05 6.88 -1.47
C PRO A 40 -11.58 6.83 -1.49
N GLY A 41 -12.21 6.53 -0.34
CA GLY A 41 -13.67 6.52 -0.22
C GLY A 41 -14.29 7.90 -0.38
N VAL A 42 -13.72 8.91 0.30
CA VAL A 42 -14.18 10.30 0.19
C VAL A 42 -13.97 10.85 -1.21
N SER A 43 -12.80 10.58 -1.81
CA SER A 43 -12.50 11.01 -3.20
C SER A 43 -13.48 10.39 -4.18
N GLY A 44 -13.79 9.09 -4.05
CA GLY A 44 -14.74 8.42 -4.91
C GLY A 44 -16.16 9.01 -4.81
N LEU A 45 -16.63 9.28 -3.59
CA LEU A 45 -17.93 9.91 -3.36
C LEU A 45 -17.99 11.34 -3.90
N LEU A 46 -16.92 12.13 -3.71
CA LEU A 46 -16.83 13.49 -4.25
C LEU A 46 -16.82 13.49 -5.78
N ILE A 47 -16.06 12.59 -6.42
CA ILE A 47 -16.05 12.47 -7.88
C ILE A 47 -17.44 12.13 -8.40
N ALA A 48 -18.14 11.20 -7.74
CA ALA A 48 -19.51 10.85 -8.13
C ALA A 48 -20.52 11.99 -7.93
N ALA A 49 -20.34 12.82 -6.89
CA ALA A 49 -21.28 13.89 -6.55
C ALA A 49 -21.07 15.17 -7.37
N VAL A 50 -19.82 15.59 -7.57
CA VAL A 50 -19.49 16.92 -8.14
C VAL A 50 -18.59 16.84 -9.39
N GLY A 51 -18.18 15.66 -9.77
CA GLY A 51 -17.28 15.43 -10.91
C GLY A 51 -15.81 15.67 -10.61
N THR A 52 -14.96 15.17 -11.49
CA THR A 52 -13.49 15.16 -11.30
C THR A 52 -12.90 16.58 -11.24
N GLY A 53 -13.43 17.52 -12.06
CA GLY A 53 -12.92 18.90 -12.11
C GLY A 53 -13.02 19.62 -10.76
N TRP A 54 -14.15 19.53 -10.09
CA TRP A 54 -14.35 20.12 -8.76
C TRP A 54 -13.46 19.49 -7.69
N VAL A 55 -13.22 18.18 -7.77
CA VAL A 55 -12.32 17.50 -6.85
C VAL A 55 -10.87 17.99 -7.00
N PHE A 56 -10.41 18.26 -8.24
CA PHE A 56 -9.11 18.90 -8.46
C PHE A 56 -9.03 20.31 -7.90
N LEU A 57 -10.09 21.12 -8.05
CA LEU A 57 -10.14 22.47 -7.46
C LEU A 57 -10.13 22.43 -5.94
N LEU A 58 -10.89 21.54 -5.31
CA LEU A 58 -10.87 21.32 -3.87
C LEU A 58 -9.46 20.88 -3.37
N ASN A 59 -8.82 20.00 -4.13
CA ASN A 59 -7.45 19.58 -3.83
C ASN A 59 -6.47 20.76 -3.94
N ALA A 60 -6.57 21.58 -4.98
CA ALA A 60 -5.75 22.79 -5.14
C ALA A 60 -5.98 23.78 -3.98
N ALA A 61 -7.22 24.00 -3.57
CA ALA A 61 -7.56 24.83 -2.42
C ALA A 61 -6.98 24.28 -1.12
N SER A 62 -6.98 22.96 -0.91
CA SER A 62 -6.37 22.33 0.25
C SER A 62 -4.85 22.57 0.30
N PHE A 63 -4.16 22.55 -0.84
CA PHE A 63 -2.74 22.91 -0.93
C PHE A 63 -2.49 24.37 -0.58
N ALA A 64 -3.36 25.29 -0.99
CA ALA A 64 -3.27 26.71 -0.58
C ALA A 64 -3.36 26.85 0.94
N GLY A 65 -4.26 26.11 1.61
CA GLY A 65 -4.36 26.04 3.07
C GLY A 65 -3.07 25.54 3.74
N VAL A 66 -2.45 24.50 3.16
CA VAL A 66 -1.16 23.99 3.65
C VAL A 66 -0.04 25.03 3.50
N LEU A 67 0.05 25.69 2.35
CA LEU A 67 1.05 26.75 2.12
C LEU A 67 0.85 27.92 3.09
N LEU A 68 -0.38 28.33 3.33
CA LEU A 68 -0.70 29.38 4.27
C LEU A 68 -0.28 29.00 5.70
N SER A 69 -0.57 27.78 6.13
CA SER A 69 -0.16 27.29 7.45
C SER A 69 1.36 27.26 7.62
N LEU A 70 2.09 26.80 6.60
CA LEU A 70 3.56 26.80 6.59
C LEU A 70 4.11 28.22 6.63
N PHE A 71 3.51 29.17 5.90
CA PHE A 71 3.89 30.58 5.92
C PHE A 71 3.70 31.19 7.32
N VAL A 72 2.57 30.93 7.98
CA VAL A 72 2.30 31.41 9.34
C VAL A 72 3.30 30.80 10.33
N ILE A 73 3.59 29.50 10.22
CA ILE A 73 4.57 28.81 11.06
C ILE A 73 5.96 29.44 10.86
N SER A 74 6.39 29.63 9.61
CA SER A 74 7.72 30.18 9.31
C SER A 74 7.91 31.59 9.84
N ARG A 75 6.83 32.37 9.96
CA ARG A 75 6.87 33.76 10.45
C ARG A 75 6.79 33.88 11.97
N ASN A 76 6.10 32.98 12.64
CA ASN A 76 5.73 33.12 14.05
C ASN A 76 6.50 32.18 14.99
N MET A 77 7.23 31.20 14.47
CA MET A 77 7.94 30.22 15.29
C MET A 77 9.45 30.32 15.06
N SER A 78 10.19 30.56 16.13
CA SER A 78 11.61 30.22 16.17
C SER A 78 11.71 28.69 16.18
N VAL A 79 12.02 28.12 15.03
CA VAL A 79 12.26 26.68 14.89
C VAL A 79 13.39 26.31 15.84
N ASN A 80 13.08 25.54 16.89
CA ASN A 80 14.08 24.95 17.76
C ASN A 80 14.85 23.91 16.94
N SER A 81 15.85 24.38 16.22
CA SER A 81 16.73 23.53 15.44
C SER A 81 17.51 22.64 16.40
N GLN A 82 16.96 21.46 16.72
CA GLN A 82 17.76 20.44 17.37
C GLN A 82 18.96 20.11 16.48
N PRO A 83 20.15 19.89 17.06
CA PRO A 83 21.31 19.50 16.28
C PRO A 83 20.94 18.29 15.42
N ARG A 84 20.91 18.49 14.11
CA ARG A 84 20.65 17.41 13.17
C ARG A 84 21.68 16.33 13.41
N VAL A 85 21.24 15.14 13.79
CA VAL A 85 22.15 13.98 13.85
C VAL A 85 22.85 13.90 12.50
N PRO A 86 24.18 13.95 12.46
CA PRO A 86 24.92 13.97 11.21
C PRO A 86 24.48 12.78 10.35
N ARG A 87 24.12 13.04 9.09
CA ARG A 87 23.88 11.98 8.11
C ARG A 87 25.16 11.17 7.96
N GLN A 88 25.28 10.06 8.64
CA GLN A 88 26.39 9.15 8.46
C GLN A 88 26.27 8.51 7.07
N ARG A 89 27.37 8.60 6.30
CA ARG A 89 27.48 7.87 5.02
C ARG A 89 27.30 6.38 5.30
N GLY A 90 26.45 5.69 4.50
CA GLY A 90 26.24 4.25 4.65
C GLY A 90 24.96 3.81 5.34
N GLN A 91 24.11 4.72 5.84
CA GLN A 91 22.85 4.36 6.51
C GLN A 91 21.91 3.49 5.65
N VAL A 92 21.87 3.73 4.33
CA VAL A 92 21.07 2.91 3.40
C VAL A 92 21.65 1.50 3.32
N VAL A 93 22.98 1.40 3.21
CA VAL A 93 23.70 0.10 3.16
C VAL A 93 23.47 -0.70 4.44
N GLU A 94 23.48 -0.04 5.60
CA GLU A 94 23.15 -0.69 6.87
C GLU A 94 21.71 -1.21 6.90
N GLY A 95 20.75 -0.43 6.38
CA GLY A 95 19.36 -0.87 6.22
C GLY A 95 19.24 -2.10 5.32
N ILE A 96 19.94 -2.11 4.18
CA ILE A 96 19.97 -3.25 3.25
C ILE A 96 20.62 -4.47 3.93
N LYS A 97 21.76 -4.32 4.59
CA LYS A 97 22.42 -5.41 5.34
C LYS A 97 21.52 -5.97 6.43
N TYR A 98 20.81 -5.10 7.15
CA TYR A 98 19.87 -5.51 8.19
C TYR A 98 18.71 -6.36 7.62
N VAL A 99 18.17 -5.97 6.47
CA VAL A 99 17.11 -6.72 5.76
C VAL A 99 17.66 -8.03 5.22
N ALA A 100 18.85 -8.02 4.59
CA ALA A 100 19.48 -9.19 3.98
C ALA A 100 19.75 -10.33 4.97
N GLN A 101 19.96 -10.02 6.24
CA GLN A 101 20.17 -11.02 7.29
C GLN A 101 18.88 -11.67 7.83
N ARG A 102 17.68 -11.20 7.36
CA ARG A 102 16.39 -11.62 7.89
C ARG A 102 15.46 -12.12 6.80
N PRO A 103 15.30 -13.44 6.64
CA PRO A 103 14.49 -14.04 5.56
C PRO A 103 13.05 -13.49 5.48
N THR A 104 12.43 -13.23 6.64
CA THR A 104 11.07 -12.66 6.70
C THR A 104 11.02 -11.24 6.10
N LEU A 105 12.03 -10.41 6.36
CA LEU A 105 12.07 -9.05 5.82
C LEU A 105 12.32 -9.07 4.32
N ILE A 106 13.23 -9.93 3.85
CA ILE A 106 13.47 -10.15 2.41
C ILE A 106 12.16 -10.52 1.71
N MET A 107 11.44 -11.51 2.24
CA MET A 107 10.18 -11.96 1.69
C MET A 107 9.17 -10.79 1.56
N ILE A 108 8.99 -9.99 2.61
CA ILE A 108 8.08 -8.85 2.57
C ILE A 108 8.51 -7.81 1.54
N MET A 109 9.81 -7.51 1.44
CA MET A 109 10.36 -6.56 0.47
C MET A 109 10.18 -7.02 -0.98
N VAL A 110 10.46 -8.30 -1.26
CA VAL A 110 10.25 -8.90 -2.58
C VAL A 110 8.77 -8.89 -2.96
N LEU A 111 7.89 -9.32 -2.07
CA LEU A 111 6.44 -9.27 -2.30
C LEU A 111 5.96 -7.84 -2.55
N ALA A 112 6.41 -6.89 -1.73
CA ALA A 112 6.04 -5.48 -1.87
C ALA A 112 6.51 -4.88 -3.21
N PHE A 113 7.72 -5.21 -3.64
CA PHE A 113 8.26 -4.78 -4.92
C PHE A 113 7.49 -5.40 -6.09
N VAL A 114 7.33 -6.71 -6.11
CA VAL A 114 6.70 -7.41 -7.24
C VAL A 114 5.22 -7.04 -7.37
N VAL A 115 4.46 -7.12 -6.28
CA VAL A 115 3.03 -6.75 -6.29
C VAL A 115 2.87 -5.24 -6.54
N GLY A 116 3.74 -4.40 -5.97
CA GLY A 116 3.74 -2.96 -6.16
C GLY A 116 4.03 -2.55 -7.61
N SER A 117 5.05 -3.17 -8.22
CA SER A 117 5.46 -2.84 -9.60
C SER A 117 4.46 -3.33 -10.65
N PHE A 118 3.98 -4.55 -10.53
CA PHE A 118 3.19 -5.19 -11.58
C PHE A 118 1.69 -5.25 -11.27
N GLY A 119 1.31 -5.42 -10.00
CA GLY A 119 -0.08 -5.62 -9.61
C GLY A 119 -0.86 -4.33 -9.33
N LEU A 120 -0.25 -3.34 -8.69
CA LEU A 120 -0.96 -2.16 -8.19
C LEU A 120 -1.12 -1.03 -9.22
N ASN A 121 -1.14 -1.35 -10.52
CA ASN A 121 -1.29 -0.39 -11.61
C ASN A 121 -2.75 -0.18 -12.03
N PHE A 122 -3.66 -0.07 -11.08
CA PHE A 122 -5.10 0.07 -11.33
C PHE A 122 -5.51 1.20 -12.27
N PRO A 123 -4.89 2.40 -12.25
CA PRO A 123 -5.23 3.42 -13.23
C PRO A 123 -5.03 2.94 -14.67
N VAL A 124 -3.95 2.21 -14.95
CA VAL A 124 -3.68 1.63 -16.27
C VAL A 124 -4.69 0.53 -16.57
N PHE A 125 -4.88 -0.42 -15.65
CA PHE A 125 -5.77 -1.57 -15.87
C PHE A 125 -7.23 -1.14 -16.07
N ASN A 126 -7.75 -0.27 -15.21
CA ASN A 126 -9.12 0.21 -15.31
C ASN A 126 -9.32 1.04 -16.60
N SER A 127 -8.30 1.82 -17.02
CA SER A 127 -8.37 2.58 -18.26
C SER A 127 -8.45 1.66 -19.48
N VAL A 128 -7.47 0.74 -19.63
CA VAL A 128 -7.44 -0.14 -20.80
C VAL A 128 -8.62 -1.12 -20.83
N MET A 129 -9.07 -1.63 -19.69
CA MET A 129 -10.25 -2.50 -19.61
C MET A 129 -11.52 -1.74 -19.99
N ALA A 130 -11.72 -0.52 -19.49
CA ALA A 130 -12.88 0.29 -19.81
C ALA A 130 -12.93 0.61 -21.31
N THR A 131 -11.85 1.14 -21.88
CA THR A 131 -11.85 1.65 -23.26
C THR A 131 -11.72 0.55 -24.30
N THR A 132 -10.83 -0.45 -24.10
CA THR A 132 -10.53 -1.43 -25.17
C THR A 132 -11.31 -2.74 -25.06
N VAL A 133 -11.84 -3.08 -23.88
CA VAL A 133 -12.58 -4.34 -23.66
C VAL A 133 -14.08 -4.12 -23.60
N PHE A 134 -14.49 -3.04 -22.92
CA PHE A 134 -15.91 -2.78 -22.66
C PHE A 134 -16.46 -1.63 -23.47
N ASP A 135 -15.64 -0.99 -24.31
CA ASP A 135 -16.01 0.16 -25.18
C ASP A 135 -16.77 1.25 -24.41
N ALA A 136 -16.24 1.57 -23.22
CA ALA A 136 -16.89 2.43 -22.25
C ALA A 136 -16.20 3.80 -22.15
N ASP A 137 -16.97 4.84 -21.84
CA ASP A 137 -16.53 6.23 -21.75
C ASP A 137 -15.64 6.49 -20.52
N ALA A 138 -15.01 7.67 -20.52
CA ALA A 138 -14.16 8.14 -19.42
C ALA A 138 -14.88 8.22 -18.07
N GLU A 139 -16.19 8.41 -18.06
CA GLU A 139 -17.01 8.42 -16.84
C GLU A 139 -17.00 7.05 -16.14
N VAL A 140 -17.04 5.98 -16.92
CA VAL A 140 -16.98 4.61 -16.40
C VAL A 140 -15.64 4.33 -15.73
N PHE A 141 -14.54 4.87 -16.24
CA PHE A 141 -13.23 4.77 -15.56
C PHE A 141 -13.28 5.35 -14.14
N GLY A 142 -13.89 6.53 -13.96
CA GLY A 142 -14.09 7.14 -12.64
C GLY A 142 -14.95 6.26 -11.72
N LEU A 143 -16.05 5.68 -12.27
CA LEU A 143 -16.93 4.78 -11.55
C LEU A 143 -16.20 3.50 -11.09
N LEU A 144 -15.41 2.88 -11.96
CA LEU A 144 -14.58 1.71 -11.61
C LEU A 144 -13.62 2.02 -10.46
N GLY A 145 -12.97 3.18 -10.49
CA GLY A 145 -12.12 3.65 -9.40
C GLY A 145 -12.89 3.82 -8.08
N THR A 146 -14.10 4.35 -8.14
CA THR A 146 -14.98 4.52 -6.98
C THR A 146 -15.40 3.17 -6.38
N ILE A 147 -15.83 2.24 -7.22
CA ILE A 147 -16.22 0.89 -6.79
C ILE A 147 -15.04 0.16 -6.13
N GLN A 148 -13.86 0.27 -6.72
CA GLN A 148 -12.63 -0.27 -6.14
C GLN A 148 -12.31 0.37 -4.79
N ALA A 149 -12.51 1.69 -4.64
CA ALA A 149 -12.30 2.43 -3.40
C ALA A 149 -13.21 1.92 -2.26
N CYS A 150 -14.44 1.47 -2.55
CA CYS A 150 -15.31 0.83 -1.57
C CYS A 150 -14.66 -0.44 -1.00
N GLY A 151 -14.07 -1.28 -1.85
CA GLY A 151 -13.33 -2.47 -1.42
C GLY A 151 -12.09 -2.12 -0.59
N THR A 152 -11.35 -1.11 -1.02
CA THR A 152 -10.19 -0.57 -0.32
C THR A 152 -10.57 -0.08 1.08
N LEU A 153 -11.65 0.68 1.21
CA LEU A 153 -12.17 1.19 2.48
C LEU A 153 -12.58 0.03 3.40
N ALA A 154 -13.34 -0.93 2.89
CA ALA A 154 -13.74 -2.12 3.66
C ALA A 154 -12.51 -2.89 4.17
N GLY A 155 -11.50 -3.10 3.33
CA GLY A 155 -10.24 -3.75 3.68
C GLY A 155 -9.47 -3.00 4.77
N ALA A 156 -9.44 -1.71 4.70
CA ALA A 156 -8.78 -0.84 5.65
C ALA A 156 -9.50 -0.83 7.02
N LEU A 157 -10.83 -0.73 7.05
CA LEU A 157 -11.61 -0.83 8.28
C LEU A 157 -11.45 -2.19 8.96
N MET A 158 -11.43 -3.27 8.18
CA MET A 158 -11.15 -4.61 8.72
C MET A 158 -9.72 -4.73 9.24
N ALA A 159 -8.74 -4.11 8.58
CA ALA A 159 -7.35 -4.10 9.05
C ALA A 159 -7.21 -3.35 10.39
N ALA A 160 -7.93 -2.24 10.58
CA ALA A 160 -7.93 -1.48 11.84
C ALA A 160 -8.44 -2.29 13.04
N ARG A 161 -9.36 -3.24 12.81
CA ARG A 161 -9.86 -4.14 13.86
C ARG A 161 -8.93 -5.32 14.16
N ARG A 162 -7.88 -5.53 13.36
CA ARG A 162 -6.95 -6.64 13.53
C ARG A 162 -5.83 -6.24 14.48
N GLN A 163 -5.69 -6.94 15.59
CA GLN A 163 -4.60 -6.73 16.54
C GLN A 163 -3.36 -7.49 16.09
N GLY A 164 -2.22 -6.79 15.99
CA GLY A 164 -0.89 -7.34 15.80
C GLY A 164 -0.52 -7.71 14.36
N SER A 165 0.79 -7.89 14.17
CA SER A 165 1.41 -8.35 12.92
C SER A 165 1.07 -9.81 12.66
N ARG A 166 0.60 -10.11 11.46
CA ARG A 166 0.34 -11.49 11.05
C ARG A 166 0.80 -11.71 9.62
N LEU A 167 1.95 -12.35 9.45
CA LEU A 167 2.51 -12.75 8.16
C LEU A 167 1.50 -13.46 7.24
N LYS A 168 0.54 -14.16 7.83
CA LYS A 168 -0.55 -14.80 7.07
C LYS A 168 -1.37 -13.81 6.23
N PHE A 169 -1.50 -12.56 6.68
CA PHE A 169 -2.22 -11.53 5.92
C PHE A 169 -1.35 -10.87 4.86
N VAL A 170 -0.01 -10.88 5.02
CA VAL A 170 0.92 -10.47 3.96
C VAL A 170 0.82 -11.45 2.80
N VAL A 171 1.04 -12.73 3.10
CA VAL A 171 1.03 -13.78 2.07
C VAL A 171 -0.37 -14.01 1.51
N GLY A 172 -1.37 -14.16 2.39
CA GLY A 172 -2.77 -14.34 1.99
C GLY A 172 -3.34 -13.15 1.22
N GLY A 173 -2.91 -11.93 1.57
CA GLY A 173 -3.27 -10.70 0.83
C GLY A 173 -2.69 -10.69 -0.58
N ALA A 174 -1.42 -11.07 -0.76
CA ALA A 174 -0.80 -11.16 -2.07
C ALA A 174 -1.45 -12.24 -2.95
N ILE A 175 -1.72 -13.43 -2.40
CA ILE A 175 -2.41 -14.52 -3.11
C ILE A 175 -3.84 -14.10 -3.46
N GLY A 176 -4.60 -13.60 -2.48
CA GLY A 176 -5.98 -13.15 -2.69
C GLY A 176 -6.05 -12.03 -3.73
N PHE A 177 -5.10 -11.11 -3.71
CA PHE A 177 -4.98 -10.06 -4.72
C PHE A 177 -4.75 -10.64 -6.11
N GLY A 178 -3.78 -11.54 -6.28
CA GLY A 178 -3.53 -12.19 -7.56
C GLY A 178 -4.75 -12.94 -8.10
N ILE A 179 -5.45 -13.70 -7.25
CA ILE A 179 -6.68 -14.43 -7.62
C ILE A 179 -7.78 -13.46 -8.06
N THR A 180 -8.02 -12.39 -7.32
CA THR A 180 -9.10 -11.44 -7.63
C THR A 180 -8.82 -10.63 -8.89
N VAL A 181 -7.55 -10.28 -9.16
CA VAL A 181 -7.14 -9.63 -10.42
C VAL A 181 -7.34 -10.58 -11.61
N ILE A 182 -6.97 -11.85 -11.48
CA ILE A 182 -7.20 -12.87 -12.52
C ILE A 182 -8.71 -13.05 -12.75
N ALA A 183 -9.50 -13.14 -11.69
CA ALA A 183 -10.95 -13.25 -11.81
C ALA A 183 -11.56 -12.02 -12.51
N ALA A 184 -11.06 -10.81 -12.18
CA ALA A 184 -11.52 -9.58 -12.83
C ALA A 184 -11.18 -9.57 -14.33
N CYS A 185 -9.98 -10.02 -14.74
CA CYS A 185 -9.58 -9.98 -16.16
C CYS A 185 -10.43 -10.88 -17.06
N VAL A 186 -10.99 -11.96 -16.54
CA VAL A 186 -11.85 -12.89 -17.31
C VAL A 186 -13.33 -12.51 -17.29
N ALA A 187 -13.70 -11.41 -16.63
CA ALA A 187 -15.08 -10.95 -16.56
C ALA A 187 -15.63 -10.65 -17.98
N PRO A 188 -16.76 -11.26 -18.38
CA PRO A 188 -17.34 -11.07 -19.71
C PRO A 188 -18.05 -9.71 -19.85
N TRP A 189 -18.52 -9.13 -18.74
CA TRP A 189 -19.31 -7.91 -18.73
C TRP A 189 -18.71 -6.85 -17.79
N LEU A 190 -18.91 -5.61 -18.09
CA LEU A 190 -18.43 -4.47 -17.33
C LEU A 190 -18.88 -4.49 -15.85
N TRP A 191 -20.16 -4.80 -15.61
CA TRP A 191 -20.67 -4.84 -14.24
C TRP A 191 -20.02 -5.93 -13.39
N LEU A 192 -19.70 -7.11 -13.97
CA LEU A 192 -19.01 -8.18 -13.26
C LEU A 192 -17.56 -7.78 -12.96
N TYR A 193 -16.89 -7.14 -13.92
CA TYR A 193 -15.56 -6.54 -13.71
C TYR A 193 -15.59 -5.55 -12.54
N ALA A 194 -16.55 -4.61 -12.55
CA ALA A 194 -16.73 -3.62 -11.51
C ALA A 194 -16.93 -4.26 -10.12
N VAL A 195 -17.80 -5.27 -10.00
CA VAL A 195 -18.03 -5.98 -8.74
C VAL A 195 -16.77 -6.69 -8.25
N LEU A 196 -15.97 -7.29 -9.15
CA LEU A 196 -14.72 -7.97 -8.81
C LEU A 196 -13.60 -6.99 -8.40
N LEU A 197 -13.70 -5.70 -8.73
CA LEU A 197 -12.79 -4.68 -8.21
C LEU A 197 -12.94 -4.47 -6.70
N ILE A 198 -14.10 -4.77 -6.10
CA ILE A 198 -14.31 -4.65 -4.65
C ILE A 198 -13.37 -5.61 -3.88
N PRO A 199 -13.42 -6.94 -4.10
CA PRO A 199 -12.49 -7.85 -3.43
C PRO A 199 -11.04 -7.60 -3.84
N THR A 200 -10.78 -7.07 -5.04
CA THR A 200 -9.43 -6.71 -5.48
C THR A 200 -8.87 -5.55 -4.67
N GLY A 201 -9.63 -4.48 -4.47
CA GLY A 201 -9.26 -3.36 -3.62
C GLY A 201 -9.07 -3.76 -2.15
N TRP A 202 -9.96 -4.62 -1.64
CA TRP A 202 -9.85 -5.18 -0.30
C TRP A 202 -8.56 -6.00 -0.09
N ALA A 203 -8.21 -6.86 -1.04
CA ALA A 203 -7.00 -7.68 -0.99
C ALA A 203 -5.73 -6.83 -1.10
N ALA A 204 -5.72 -5.83 -1.99
CA ALA A 204 -4.61 -4.89 -2.17
C ALA A 204 -4.28 -4.15 -0.87
N VAL A 205 -5.27 -3.56 -0.22
CA VAL A 205 -5.07 -2.83 1.05
C VAL A 205 -4.73 -3.78 2.19
N THR A 206 -5.34 -4.95 2.25
CA THR A 206 -5.00 -5.97 3.24
C THR A 206 -3.53 -6.35 3.13
N PHE A 207 -3.02 -6.55 1.90
CA PHE A 207 -1.62 -6.82 1.63
C PHE A 207 -0.71 -5.67 2.09
N LEU A 208 -0.93 -4.45 1.56
CA LEU A 208 -0.08 -3.28 1.85
C LEU A 208 -0.03 -2.94 3.35
N ASN A 209 -1.21 -2.90 4.01
CA ASN A 209 -1.27 -2.62 5.44
C ASN A 209 -0.58 -3.71 6.26
N SER A 210 -0.73 -4.98 5.87
CA SER A 210 -0.08 -6.08 6.57
C SER A 210 1.45 -6.04 6.41
N CYS A 211 1.97 -5.68 5.24
CA CYS A 211 3.40 -5.45 5.03
C CYS A 211 3.90 -4.32 5.95
N ASN A 212 3.22 -3.17 5.91
CA ASN A 212 3.59 -1.99 6.68
C ASN A 212 3.61 -2.28 8.19
N VAL A 213 2.52 -2.83 8.73
CA VAL A 213 2.40 -3.16 10.16
C VAL A 213 3.41 -4.23 10.56
N THR A 214 3.61 -5.27 9.73
CA THR A 214 4.58 -6.34 10.05
C THR A 214 5.99 -5.79 10.11
N LEU A 215 6.40 -4.95 9.16
CA LEU A 215 7.71 -4.29 9.18
C LEU A 215 7.88 -3.42 10.42
N GLN A 216 6.90 -2.56 10.74
CA GLN A 216 6.98 -1.69 11.91
C GLN A 216 7.08 -2.44 13.24
N MET A 217 6.43 -3.60 13.36
CA MET A 217 6.43 -4.40 14.58
C MET A 217 7.62 -5.38 14.70
N THR A 218 8.22 -5.78 13.57
CA THR A 218 9.29 -6.80 13.56
C THR A 218 10.67 -6.17 13.55
N VAL A 219 10.79 -4.96 12.99
CA VAL A 219 12.07 -4.27 12.84
C VAL A 219 12.46 -3.58 14.14
N ASP A 220 13.73 -3.77 14.55
CA ASP A 220 14.31 -3.07 15.68
C ASP A 220 14.12 -1.55 15.55
N PRO A 221 13.69 -0.84 16.61
CA PRO A 221 13.49 0.61 16.60
C PRO A 221 14.65 1.40 15.98
N ARG A 222 15.89 0.96 16.20
CA ARG A 222 17.11 1.59 15.66
C ARG A 222 17.19 1.57 14.13
N TYR A 223 16.66 0.54 13.48
CA TYR A 223 16.70 0.35 12.02
C TYR A 223 15.36 0.65 11.34
N ARG A 224 14.28 0.89 12.11
CA ARG A 224 12.91 1.01 11.61
C ARG A 224 12.77 2.07 10.51
N GLY A 225 13.30 3.26 10.73
CA GLY A 225 13.24 4.34 9.74
C GLY A 225 13.90 3.98 8.42
N ARG A 226 15.07 3.31 8.47
CA ARG A 226 15.83 2.89 7.26
C ARG A 226 15.09 1.79 6.49
N VAL A 227 14.56 0.80 7.20
CA VAL A 227 13.81 -0.31 6.58
C VAL A 227 12.49 0.19 6.00
N MET A 228 11.80 1.11 6.68
CA MET A 228 10.58 1.72 6.17
C MET A 228 10.84 2.59 4.94
N ALA A 229 11.95 3.33 4.91
CA ALA A 229 12.36 4.09 3.72
C ALA A 229 12.63 3.14 2.53
N LEU A 230 13.35 2.04 2.76
CA LEU A 230 13.59 1.02 1.74
C LEU A 230 12.27 0.41 1.22
N TYR A 231 11.35 0.07 2.12
CA TYR A 231 10.02 -0.42 1.77
C TYR A 231 9.25 0.58 0.88
N MET A 232 9.25 1.87 1.25
CA MET A 232 8.58 2.90 0.46
C MET A 232 9.20 3.07 -0.94
N VAL A 233 10.53 3.00 -1.04
CA VAL A 233 11.23 3.03 -2.34
C VAL A 233 10.81 1.84 -3.20
N LEU A 234 10.71 0.64 -2.64
CA LEU A 234 10.31 -0.55 -3.39
C LEU A 234 8.85 -0.49 -3.84
N VAL A 235 7.93 -0.06 -2.98
CA VAL A 235 6.50 0.03 -3.31
C VAL A 235 6.23 1.15 -4.31
N MET A 236 6.79 2.35 -4.08
CA MET A 236 6.52 3.51 -4.94
C MET A 236 7.43 3.57 -6.17
N GLY A 237 8.68 3.14 -6.02
CA GLY A 237 9.64 3.10 -7.12
C GLY A 237 9.38 1.99 -8.12
N GLY A 238 8.60 0.99 -7.75
CA GLY A 238 8.17 -0.08 -8.68
C GLY A 238 7.14 0.39 -9.70
N THR A 239 6.26 1.31 -9.35
CA THR A 239 5.19 1.81 -10.24
C THR A 239 5.72 2.48 -11.52
N PRO A 240 6.73 3.36 -11.50
CA PRO A 240 7.32 3.94 -12.72
C PRO A 240 7.93 2.91 -13.67
N LEU A 241 8.31 1.75 -13.16
CA LEU A 241 8.83 0.64 -13.99
C LEU A 241 7.68 -0.25 -14.48
N GLY A 242 6.76 -0.56 -13.61
CA GLY A 242 5.66 -1.49 -13.89
C GLY A 242 4.57 -0.89 -14.76
N ALA A 243 4.16 0.37 -14.54
CA ALA A 243 3.06 0.97 -15.27
C ALA A 243 3.32 1.08 -16.79
N PRO A 244 4.49 1.58 -17.27
CA PRO A 244 4.80 1.59 -18.69
C PRO A 244 4.86 0.18 -19.28
N LEU A 245 5.44 -0.78 -18.54
CA LEU A 245 5.53 -2.17 -19.01
C LEU A 245 4.14 -2.80 -19.13
N MET A 246 3.27 -2.61 -18.15
CA MET A 246 1.90 -3.13 -18.20
C MET A 246 1.06 -2.44 -19.27
N GLY A 247 1.28 -1.14 -19.51
CA GLY A 247 0.66 -0.40 -20.61
C GLY A 247 1.10 -0.94 -21.98
N TRP A 248 2.39 -1.09 -22.19
CA TRP A 248 2.93 -1.68 -23.42
C TRP A 248 2.43 -3.12 -23.65
N LEU A 249 2.40 -3.96 -22.61
CA LEU A 249 1.83 -5.29 -22.69
C LEU A 249 0.33 -5.26 -23.06
N ALA A 250 -0.41 -4.25 -22.60
CA ALA A 250 -1.81 -4.08 -22.97
C ALA A 250 -1.98 -3.71 -24.45
N GLU A 251 -1.05 -2.96 -25.03
CA GLU A 251 -1.06 -2.62 -26.46
C GLU A 251 -0.69 -3.84 -27.34
N VAL A 252 0.33 -4.62 -26.93
CA VAL A 252 0.86 -5.72 -27.75
C VAL A 252 0.05 -7.00 -27.61
N LEU A 253 -0.33 -7.37 -26.38
CA LEU A 253 -1.02 -8.63 -26.07
C LEU A 253 -2.52 -8.46 -25.80
N GLY A 254 -2.99 -7.20 -25.73
CA GLY A 254 -4.35 -6.85 -25.37
C GLY A 254 -4.54 -6.64 -23.84
N ALA A 255 -5.55 -5.84 -23.50
CA ALA A 255 -5.82 -5.42 -22.13
C ALA A 255 -6.02 -6.58 -21.16
N ARG A 256 -6.81 -7.59 -21.55
CA ARG A 256 -7.05 -8.79 -20.72
C ARG A 256 -5.77 -9.54 -20.39
N ALA A 257 -4.88 -9.71 -21.37
CA ALA A 257 -3.61 -10.42 -21.17
C ALA A 257 -2.68 -9.66 -20.21
N SER A 258 -2.61 -8.32 -20.32
CA SER A 258 -1.83 -7.50 -19.40
C SER A 258 -2.34 -7.62 -17.95
N VAL A 259 -3.64 -7.50 -17.73
CA VAL A 259 -4.26 -7.65 -16.39
C VAL A 259 -4.08 -9.09 -15.87
N PHE A 260 -4.22 -10.10 -16.72
CA PHE A 260 -3.97 -11.50 -16.35
C PHE A 260 -2.52 -11.71 -15.88
N LEU A 261 -1.55 -11.21 -16.64
CA LEU A 261 -0.13 -11.31 -16.28
C LEU A 261 0.17 -10.61 -14.96
N ALA A 262 -0.40 -9.43 -14.71
CA ALA A 262 -0.27 -8.73 -13.43
C ALA A 262 -0.80 -9.55 -12.26
N GLY A 263 -1.97 -10.17 -12.43
CA GLY A 263 -2.57 -11.08 -11.46
C GLY A 263 -1.74 -12.34 -11.25
N LEU A 264 -1.26 -12.95 -12.33
CA LEU A 264 -0.44 -14.16 -12.30
C LEU A 264 0.91 -13.91 -11.60
N ILE A 265 1.61 -12.83 -11.94
CA ILE A 265 2.86 -12.43 -11.28
C ILE A 265 2.63 -12.23 -9.77
N SER A 266 1.55 -11.56 -9.40
CA SER A 266 1.19 -11.33 -8.00
C SER A 266 0.85 -12.63 -7.26
N LEU A 267 0.14 -13.55 -7.90
CA LEU A 267 -0.20 -14.86 -7.37
C LEU A 267 1.05 -15.73 -7.18
N VAL A 268 1.91 -15.81 -8.19
CA VAL A 268 3.17 -16.56 -8.12
C VAL A 268 4.07 -16.00 -7.03
N ALA A 269 4.19 -14.68 -6.92
CA ALA A 269 4.92 -14.04 -5.83
C ALA A 269 4.31 -14.41 -4.47
N GLY A 270 3.00 -14.37 -4.32
CA GLY A 270 2.31 -14.77 -3.10
C GLY A 270 2.53 -16.23 -2.72
N LEU A 271 2.50 -17.14 -3.69
CA LEU A 271 2.79 -18.58 -3.50
C LEU A 271 4.26 -18.80 -3.12
N TRP A 272 5.19 -18.09 -3.77
CA TRP A 272 6.60 -18.08 -3.37
C TRP A 272 6.75 -17.57 -1.92
N GLY A 273 6.05 -16.52 -1.55
CA GLY A 273 6.05 -16.00 -0.18
C GLY A 273 5.53 -17.04 0.83
N LEU A 274 4.50 -17.81 0.47
CA LEU A 274 3.98 -18.91 1.29
C LEU A 274 5.02 -20.01 1.49
N TRP A 275 5.65 -20.43 0.41
CA TRP A 275 6.71 -21.44 0.45
C TRP A 275 7.91 -20.98 1.28
N HIS A 276 8.38 -19.73 1.06
CA HIS A 276 9.48 -19.14 1.80
C HIS A 276 9.17 -19.04 3.30
N TRP A 277 7.96 -18.60 3.65
CA TRP A 277 7.51 -18.52 5.03
C TRP A 277 7.49 -19.90 5.71
N ASN A 278 6.97 -20.93 5.02
CA ASN A 278 6.92 -22.29 5.57
C ASN A 278 8.33 -22.88 5.80
N ARG A 279 9.30 -22.53 4.97
CA ARG A 279 10.69 -22.97 5.14
C ARG A 279 11.41 -22.30 6.31
N HIS A 280 11.13 -21.04 6.58
CA HIS A 280 11.82 -20.23 7.56
C HIS A 280 10.98 -19.98 8.83
N ALA A 281 9.77 -20.54 8.93
CA ALA A 281 8.95 -20.43 10.13
C ALA A 281 9.64 -21.15 11.30
N PRO A 282 9.74 -20.51 12.48
CA PRO A 282 10.23 -21.19 13.67
C PRO A 282 9.41 -22.45 13.91
N GLN A 283 10.07 -23.59 14.13
CA GLN A 283 9.41 -24.91 14.31
C GLN A 283 8.32 -24.91 15.40
N GLY A 284 8.38 -24.00 16.35
CA GLY A 284 7.36 -23.80 17.38
C GLY A 284 5.99 -23.28 16.88
N GLU A 285 5.96 -22.48 15.82
CA GLU A 285 4.70 -22.00 15.22
C GLU A 285 4.01 -23.07 14.38
N LEU A 286 4.78 -23.89 13.66
CA LEU A 286 4.26 -25.04 12.90
C LEU A 286 3.61 -26.08 13.84
N ARG A 287 4.24 -26.40 14.96
CA ARG A 287 3.67 -27.31 15.99
C ARG A 287 2.38 -26.74 16.60
N ARG A 288 2.30 -25.44 16.85
CA ARG A 288 1.07 -24.78 17.35
C ARG A 288 -0.05 -24.78 16.28
N ARG A 289 0.26 -24.68 15.00
CA ARG A 289 -0.72 -24.78 13.91
C ARG A 289 -1.29 -26.18 13.77
N VAL A 290 -0.43 -27.20 13.72
CA VAL A 290 -0.85 -28.61 13.64
C VAL A 290 -1.70 -28.99 14.85
N ARG A 291 -1.33 -28.54 16.05
CA ARG A 291 -2.11 -28.79 17.27
C ARG A 291 -3.48 -28.10 17.25
N ARG A 292 -3.60 -26.86 16.72
CA ARG A 292 -4.92 -26.18 16.57
C ARG A 292 -5.82 -26.84 15.53
N ILE A 293 -5.26 -27.32 14.43
CA ILE A 293 -6.00 -28.06 13.41
C ILE A 293 -6.48 -29.38 13.99
N ARG A 294 -5.62 -30.11 14.71
CA ARG A 294 -5.96 -31.39 15.33
C ARG A 294 -7.07 -31.26 16.38
N VAL A 295 -7.02 -30.22 17.23
CA VAL A 295 -8.07 -29.95 18.23
C VAL A 295 -9.40 -29.56 17.58
N ARG A 296 -9.39 -28.92 16.41
CA ARG A 296 -10.61 -28.51 15.70
C ARG A 296 -11.28 -29.66 14.95
N PHE A 297 -10.53 -30.71 14.61
CA PHE A 297 -11.05 -31.93 13.95
C PHE A 297 -11.37 -33.07 14.92
N MET A 298 -10.79 -33.08 16.14
CA MET A 298 -11.06 -34.11 17.16
C MET A 298 -12.10 -33.66 18.21
N GLY A 299 -12.60 -32.45 18.15
CA GLY A 299 -13.62 -31.89 19.04
C GLY A 299 -15.01 -31.82 18.44
N ARG A 300 -15.34 -32.76 17.50
CA ARG A 300 -16.70 -33.04 17.04
C ARG A 300 -17.05 -34.49 17.31
#